data_857ed42ab7556981fe462d070342ddeb
#
_entry.id   857ed42ab7556981fe462d070342ddeb
#
_cell.length_a   1.000
_cell.length_b   1.000
_cell.length_c   1.000
_cell.angle_alpha   90.00
_cell.angle_beta   90.00
_cell.angle_gamma   90.00
#
_symmetry.space_group_name_H-M   'P 1'
#
loop_
_entity.id
_entity.type
_entity.pdbx_description
1 polymer ?
#
loop_
_entity_poly.entity_id
_entity_poly.type
_entity_poly.pdbx_seq_one_letter_code
_entity_poly.pdbx_strand_id
1 'polypeptide(L)'
;MSPHGETSDFAARCAAASCRACGRRGLEPVLDLGMMPLADGLRTEADLDRPEGRYPLEVGFCPGCALVQITETLPPEVLFGHDYPYFSSFSDALLRHARDAALSLIASRSLGPSSLVVELASNDGCLLRNFVEKGIPVLGIDPAPGPAAAAEKAGVPTMRAFFTRQ
;
A
#
# COMPACT_ATOMS: atom_id res chain seq x y z
N MET A 1 26.44 -23.30 -13.82
CA MET A 1 26.55 -21.98 -13.17
C MET A 1 26.00 -22.18 -11.78
N SER A 2 26.81 -21.99 -10.72
CA SER A 2 26.46 -22.38 -9.36
C SER A 2 25.54 -21.31 -8.70
N PRO A 3 24.50 -21.70 -7.94
CA PRO A 3 23.55 -20.79 -7.30
C PRO A 3 24.10 -20.06 -6.07
N HIS A 4 25.40 -20.13 -5.80
CA HIS A 4 25.99 -19.62 -4.55
C HIS A 4 26.43 -18.14 -4.57
N GLY A 5 26.35 -17.46 -5.73
CA GLY A 5 26.71 -16.02 -5.81
C GLY A 5 25.59 -15.06 -5.38
N GLU A 6 24.33 -15.43 -5.57
CA GLU A 6 23.18 -14.55 -5.35
C GLU A 6 22.77 -14.43 -3.87
N THR A 7 22.91 -15.49 -3.08
CA THR A 7 22.60 -15.50 -1.65
C THR A 7 23.53 -14.62 -0.82
N SER A 8 24.79 -14.48 -1.24
CA SER A 8 25.80 -13.64 -0.56
C SER A 8 25.46 -12.14 -0.71
N ASP A 9 24.92 -11.74 -1.83
CA ASP A 9 24.60 -10.34 -2.12
C ASP A 9 23.31 -9.89 -1.38
N PHE A 10 22.28 -10.72 -1.33
CA PHE A 10 21.05 -10.46 -0.56
C PHE A 10 21.32 -10.30 0.94
N ALA A 11 22.10 -11.22 1.54
CA ALA A 11 22.46 -11.11 2.96
C ALA A 11 23.23 -9.82 3.26
N ALA A 12 24.14 -9.41 2.35
CA ALA A 12 24.87 -8.16 2.48
C ALA A 12 23.96 -6.92 2.38
N ARG A 13 22.98 -6.93 1.48
CA ARG A 13 21.98 -5.85 1.37
C ARG A 13 21.14 -5.75 2.64
N CYS A 14 20.65 -6.87 3.19
CA CYS A 14 19.92 -6.88 4.45
C CYS A 14 20.77 -6.33 5.62
N ALA A 15 22.02 -6.75 5.71
CA ALA A 15 22.94 -6.29 6.76
C ALA A 15 23.22 -4.77 6.66
N ALA A 16 23.24 -4.22 5.45
CA ALA A 16 23.44 -2.78 5.23
C ALA A 16 22.15 -1.95 5.45
N ALA A 17 20.96 -2.55 5.31
CA ALA A 17 19.67 -1.88 5.40
C ALA A 17 19.35 -1.45 6.84
N SER A 18 18.58 -0.35 6.94
CA SER A 18 18.07 0.16 8.21
C SER A 18 16.57 -0.15 8.35
N CYS A 19 16.16 -0.50 9.55
CA CYS A 19 14.76 -0.70 9.88
C CYS A 19 13.98 0.63 9.78
N ARG A 20 12.88 0.63 9.04
CA ARG A 20 12.03 1.82 8.84
C ARG A 20 11.31 2.27 10.11
N ALA A 21 11.08 1.35 11.06
CA ALA A 21 10.38 1.68 12.31
C ALA A 21 11.34 2.16 13.40
N CYS A 22 12.42 1.42 13.69
CA CYS A 22 13.30 1.73 14.82
C CYS A 22 14.68 2.28 14.44
N GLY A 23 15.01 2.37 13.15
CA GLY A 23 16.30 2.86 12.66
C GLY A 23 17.49 1.91 12.84
N ARG A 24 17.29 0.77 13.50
CA ARG A 24 18.38 -0.21 13.71
C ARG A 24 18.92 -0.72 12.38
N ARG A 25 20.22 -0.80 12.24
CA ARG A 25 20.89 -1.43 11.09
C ARG A 25 21.00 -2.93 11.29
N GLY A 26 21.14 -3.63 10.19
CA GLY A 26 21.29 -5.08 10.17
C GLY A 26 19.95 -5.79 10.25
N LEU A 27 19.28 -5.89 9.11
CA LEU A 27 18.13 -6.76 8.97
C LEU A 27 18.60 -8.19 8.73
N GLU A 28 17.85 -9.16 9.22
CA GLU A 28 18.05 -10.58 8.91
C GLU A 28 17.32 -10.93 7.62
N PRO A 29 17.94 -11.65 6.68
CA PRO A 29 17.31 -12.04 5.43
C PRO A 29 16.20 -13.07 5.67
N VAL A 30 15.01 -12.85 5.05
CA VAL A 30 13.84 -13.73 5.17
C VAL A 30 13.49 -14.39 3.85
N LEU A 31 13.36 -13.59 2.78
CA LEU A 31 12.93 -14.07 1.47
C LEU A 31 13.55 -13.21 0.37
N ASP A 32 14.09 -13.86 -0.64
CA ASP A 32 14.58 -13.23 -1.86
C ASP A 32 13.80 -13.82 -3.06
N LEU A 33 13.03 -12.98 -3.74
CA LEU A 33 12.33 -13.31 -4.98
C LEU A 33 13.08 -12.83 -6.22
N GLY A 34 14.28 -12.28 -6.04
CA GLY A 34 15.12 -11.77 -7.12
C GLY A 34 14.59 -10.46 -7.73
N MET A 35 14.96 -10.25 -9.00
CA MET A 35 14.56 -9.07 -9.78
C MET A 35 13.16 -9.26 -10.35
N MET A 36 12.17 -8.53 -9.80
CA MET A 36 10.76 -8.62 -10.19
C MET A 36 10.29 -7.34 -10.88
N PRO A 37 9.33 -7.42 -11.81
CA PRO A 37 8.65 -6.24 -12.31
C PRO A 37 7.78 -5.61 -11.22
N LEU A 38 7.33 -4.37 -11.45
CA LEU A 38 6.40 -3.71 -10.54
C LEU A 38 5.07 -4.46 -10.46
N ALA A 39 4.60 -4.72 -9.24
CA ALA A 39 3.23 -5.14 -9.02
C ALA A 39 2.27 -4.07 -9.58
N ASP A 40 1.18 -4.51 -10.20
CA ASP A 40 0.18 -3.65 -10.86
C ASP A 40 0.72 -2.77 -12.01
N GLY A 41 1.98 -2.92 -12.39
CA GLY A 41 2.58 -2.27 -13.56
C GLY A 41 2.11 -2.94 -14.87
N LEU A 42 0.82 -2.88 -15.16
CA LEU A 42 0.23 -3.52 -16.35
C LEU A 42 0.75 -2.86 -17.62
N ARG A 43 1.16 -3.69 -18.58
CA ARG A 43 1.70 -3.24 -19.87
C ARG A 43 0.61 -3.20 -20.93
N THR A 44 0.61 -2.15 -21.72
CA THR A 44 -0.22 -2.05 -22.92
C THR A 44 0.45 -2.79 -24.09
N GLU A 45 -0.31 -3.06 -25.16
CA GLU A 45 0.24 -3.67 -26.39
C GLU A 45 1.43 -2.86 -26.96
N ALA A 46 1.38 -1.53 -26.88
CA ALA A 46 2.44 -0.64 -27.34
C ALA A 46 3.74 -0.74 -26.51
N ASP A 47 3.67 -1.31 -25.31
CA ASP A 47 4.81 -1.42 -24.41
C ASP A 47 5.48 -2.80 -24.47
N LEU A 48 4.87 -3.80 -25.14
CA LEU A 48 5.37 -5.20 -25.15
C LEU A 48 6.78 -5.33 -25.70
N ASP A 49 7.16 -4.50 -26.66
CA ASP A 49 8.49 -4.50 -27.27
C ASP A 49 9.53 -3.65 -26.52
N ARG A 50 9.15 -3.00 -25.41
CA ARG A 50 10.06 -2.19 -24.60
C ARG A 50 10.61 -2.98 -23.41
N PRO A 51 11.84 -2.71 -22.95
CA PRO A 51 12.34 -3.30 -21.72
C PRO A 51 11.42 -2.96 -20.52
N GLU A 52 11.14 -3.96 -19.69
CA GLU A 52 10.42 -3.78 -18.44
C GLU A 52 11.38 -3.51 -17.29
N GLY A 53 11.09 -2.48 -16.49
CA GLY A 53 11.84 -2.19 -15.27
C GLY A 53 11.69 -3.35 -14.27
N ARG A 54 12.82 -3.78 -13.68
CA ARG A 54 12.84 -4.82 -12.66
C ARG A 54 13.57 -4.31 -11.44
N TYR A 55 13.08 -4.68 -10.27
CA TYR A 55 13.56 -4.22 -8.98
C TYR A 55 13.72 -5.41 -8.03
N PRO A 56 14.69 -5.36 -7.08
CA PRO A 56 14.84 -6.44 -6.11
C PRO A 56 13.59 -6.52 -5.24
N LEU A 57 13.01 -7.71 -5.14
CA LEU A 57 11.90 -7.99 -4.23
C LEU A 57 12.39 -8.91 -3.11
N GLU A 58 12.89 -8.29 -2.08
CA GLU A 58 13.56 -8.92 -0.96
C GLU A 58 12.91 -8.52 0.35
N VAL A 59 12.82 -9.45 1.29
CA VAL A 59 12.21 -9.25 2.60
C VAL A 59 13.25 -9.47 3.69
N GLY A 60 13.39 -8.49 4.58
CA GLY A 60 14.23 -8.53 5.76
C GLY A 60 13.42 -8.42 7.05
N PHE A 61 13.92 -9.06 8.10
CA PHE A 61 13.37 -8.99 9.46
C PHE A 61 14.26 -8.13 10.35
N CYS A 62 13.65 -7.27 11.16
CA CYS A 62 14.37 -6.48 12.15
C CYS A 62 14.37 -7.17 13.52
N PRO A 63 15.51 -7.65 14.03
CA PRO A 63 15.57 -8.30 15.34
C PRO A 63 15.40 -7.31 16.51
N GLY A 64 15.40 -6.00 16.25
CA GLY A 64 15.21 -4.98 17.27
C GLY A 64 13.76 -4.65 17.61
N CYS A 65 12.85 -4.73 16.62
CA CYS A 65 11.43 -4.40 16.83
C CYS A 65 10.46 -5.37 16.12
N ALA A 66 10.97 -6.48 15.60
CA ALA A 66 10.21 -7.53 14.91
C ALA A 66 9.47 -7.06 13.63
N LEU A 67 9.84 -5.91 13.05
CA LEU A 67 9.27 -5.49 11.77
C LEU A 67 9.80 -6.37 10.64
N VAL A 68 8.90 -6.92 9.85
CA VAL A 68 9.18 -7.53 8.53
C VAL A 68 8.98 -6.45 7.47
N GLN A 69 9.96 -6.22 6.60
CA GLN A 69 9.91 -5.17 5.59
C GLN A 69 10.62 -5.58 4.31
N ILE A 70 10.22 -4.99 3.17
CA ILE A 70 11.01 -5.07 1.93
C ILE A 70 12.28 -4.20 2.08
N THR A 71 13.38 -4.62 1.46
CA THR A 71 14.67 -3.92 1.54
C THR A 71 14.72 -2.72 0.60
N GLU A 72 14.19 -2.85 -0.61
CA GLU A 72 14.12 -1.77 -1.61
C GLU A 72 12.91 -0.87 -1.40
N THR A 73 13.06 0.42 -1.66
CA THR A 73 11.96 1.40 -1.63
C THR A 73 11.96 2.20 -2.91
N LEU A 74 10.93 2.01 -3.71
CA LEU A 74 10.71 2.82 -4.90
C LEU A 74 10.02 4.14 -4.55
N PRO A 75 10.26 5.21 -5.33
CA PRO A 75 9.51 6.45 -5.18
C PRO A 75 7.99 6.18 -5.28
N PRO A 76 7.18 6.69 -4.34
CA PRO A 76 5.73 6.47 -4.34
C PRO A 76 5.05 6.87 -5.66
N GLU A 77 5.58 7.89 -6.32
CA GLU A 77 5.09 8.39 -7.61
C GLU A 77 5.23 7.34 -8.72
N VAL A 78 6.23 6.47 -8.64
CA VAL A 78 6.43 5.35 -9.59
C VAL A 78 5.36 4.27 -9.39
N LEU A 79 4.93 4.06 -8.13
CA LEU A 79 3.95 3.03 -7.78
C LEU A 79 2.51 3.52 -7.95
N PHE A 80 2.21 4.78 -7.59
CA PHE A 80 0.85 5.29 -7.44
C PHE A 80 0.56 6.55 -8.26
N GLY A 81 1.54 7.05 -9.05
CA GLY A 81 1.47 8.38 -9.68
C GLY A 81 0.55 8.49 -10.91
N HIS A 82 0.26 7.40 -11.62
CA HIS A 82 -0.52 7.41 -12.86
C HIS A 82 -1.58 6.31 -12.84
N ASP A 83 -1.75 5.56 -13.87
CA ASP A 83 -2.83 4.58 -14.08
C ASP A 83 -2.80 3.40 -13.11
N TYR A 84 -2.87 3.69 -11.79
CA TYR A 84 -2.92 2.67 -10.77
C TYR A 84 -4.20 1.85 -10.89
N PRO A 85 -4.12 0.55 -11.25
CA PRO A 85 -5.29 -0.19 -11.72
C PRO A 85 -6.07 -0.88 -10.59
N TYR A 86 -5.56 -0.86 -9.36
CA TYR A 86 -6.19 -1.57 -8.25
C TYR A 86 -7.29 -0.74 -7.59
N PHE A 87 -8.49 -1.32 -7.52
CA PHE A 87 -9.64 -0.79 -6.79
C PHE A 87 -10.07 -1.79 -5.72
N SER A 88 -10.10 -1.35 -4.46
CA SER A 88 -10.45 -2.22 -3.33
C SER A 88 -11.87 -2.77 -3.44
N SER A 89 -12.80 -2.04 -4.08
CA SER A 89 -14.19 -2.46 -4.25
C SER A 89 -14.40 -3.56 -5.30
N PHE A 90 -13.37 -4.02 -6.00
CA PHE A 90 -13.51 -5.14 -6.95
C PHE A 90 -13.76 -6.49 -6.26
N SER A 91 -13.46 -6.60 -4.97
CA SER A 91 -13.66 -7.83 -4.21
C SER A 91 -14.90 -7.75 -3.33
N ASP A 92 -15.92 -8.57 -3.63
CA ASP A 92 -17.10 -8.69 -2.75
C ASP A 92 -16.76 -9.14 -1.34
N ALA A 93 -15.71 -9.95 -1.18
CA ALA A 93 -15.23 -10.37 0.14
C ALA A 93 -14.66 -9.20 0.91
N LEU A 94 -13.88 -8.32 0.25
CA LEU A 94 -13.33 -7.13 0.86
C LEU A 94 -14.41 -6.10 1.19
N LEU A 95 -15.42 -5.94 0.33
CA LEU A 95 -16.57 -5.08 0.60
C LEU A 95 -17.33 -5.52 1.87
N ARG A 96 -17.58 -6.82 2.02
CA ARG A 96 -18.22 -7.37 3.24
C ARG A 96 -17.36 -7.13 4.47
N HIS A 97 -16.07 -7.45 4.38
CA HIS A 97 -15.13 -7.22 5.49
C HIS A 97 -15.05 -5.74 5.90
N ALA A 98 -14.93 -4.83 4.93
CA ALA A 98 -14.91 -3.39 5.18
C ALA A 98 -16.19 -2.90 5.88
N ARG A 99 -17.36 -3.43 5.46
CA ARG A 99 -18.64 -3.13 6.11
C ARG A 99 -18.66 -3.60 7.57
N ASP A 100 -18.28 -4.84 7.81
CA ASP A 100 -18.29 -5.42 9.16
C ASP A 100 -17.31 -4.69 10.09
N ALA A 101 -16.11 -4.35 9.57
CA ALA A 101 -15.13 -3.57 10.28
C ALA A 101 -15.64 -2.15 10.61
N ALA A 102 -16.25 -1.45 9.66
CA ALA A 102 -16.83 -0.13 9.89
C ALA A 102 -17.93 -0.16 10.94
N LEU A 103 -18.88 -1.11 10.85
CA LEU A 103 -19.96 -1.25 11.84
C LEU A 103 -19.42 -1.56 13.25
N SER A 104 -18.40 -2.41 13.34
CA SER A 104 -17.72 -2.71 14.61
C SER A 104 -17.04 -1.46 15.20
N LEU A 105 -16.36 -0.67 14.37
CA LEU A 105 -15.72 0.59 14.80
C LEU A 105 -16.75 1.62 15.25
N ILE A 106 -17.86 1.79 14.51
CA ILE A 106 -18.95 2.68 14.87
C ILE A 106 -19.48 2.34 16.26
N ALA A 107 -19.78 1.06 16.51
CA ALA A 107 -20.32 0.60 17.78
C ALA A 107 -19.30 0.74 18.92
N SER A 108 -18.08 0.24 18.73
CA SER A 108 -17.06 0.18 19.79
C SER A 108 -16.50 1.56 20.18
N ARG A 109 -16.53 2.53 19.26
CA ARG A 109 -16.03 3.88 19.46
C ARG A 109 -17.16 4.92 19.62
N SER A 110 -18.42 4.48 19.59
CA SER A 110 -19.60 5.35 19.67
C SER A 110 -19.52 6.51 18.63
N LEU A 111 -19.13 6.19 17.40
CA LEU A 111 -18.99 7.19 16.34
C LEU A 111 -20.35 7.68 15.88
N GLY A 112 -20.46 8.99 15.62
CA GLY A 112 -21.69 9.65 15.18
C GLY A 112 -21.43 10.91 14.36
N PRO A 113 -22.46 11.73 14.12
CA PRO A 113 -22.36 12.92 13.24
C PRO A 113 -21.35 13.98 13.71
N SER A 114 -20.95 13.96 14.99
CA SER A 114 -19.90 14.83 15.53
C SER A 114 -18.49 14.26 15.41
N SER A 115 -18.34 13.02 14.90
CA SER A 115 -17.07 12.37 14.68
C SER A 115 -16.51 12.72 13.30
N LEU A 116 -15.21 12.53 13.09
CA LEU A 116 -14.57 12.53 11.78
C LEU A 116 -13.73 11.26 11.65
N VAL A 117 -13.96 10.50 10.59
CA VAL A 117 -13.15 9.33 10.24
C VAL A 117 -12.23 9.68 9.08
N VAL A 118 -10.92 9.57 9.29
CA VAL A 118 -9.90 9.82 8.26
C VAL A 118 -9.23 8.50 7.89
N GLU A 119 -9.16 8.19 6.61
CA GLU A 119 -8.46 7.01 6.10
C GLU A 119 -7.30 7.44 5.20
N LEU A 120 -6.11 6.94 5.52
CA LEU A 120 -4.90 7.13 4.72
C LEU A 120 -4.77 5.96 3.73
N ALA A 121 -4.47 6.26 2.46
CA ALA A 121 -4.53 5.34 1.34
C ALA A 121 -5.94 4.75 1.17
N SER A 122 -6.93 5.64 1.12
CA SER A 122 -8.37 5.28 1.12
C SER A 122 -8.85 4.60 -0.17
N ASN A 123 -8.01 4.57 -1.20
CA ASN A 123 -8.30 3.99 -2.50
C ASN A 123 -9.64 4.52 -3.04
N ASP A 124 -10.56 3.67 -3.44
CA ASP A 124 -11.87 4.02 -3.99
C ASP A 124 -12.97 4.23 -2.91
N GLY A 125 -12.57 4.43 -1.66
CA GLY A 125 -13.49 4.66 -0.55
C GLY A 125 -14.23 3.42 -0.06
N CYS A 126 -13.72 2.23 -0.36
CA CYS A 126 -14.30 0.94 0.00
C CYS A 126 -14.70 0.84 1.49
N LEU A 127 -13.86 1.33 2.40
CA LEU A 127 -14.16 1.35 3.84
C LEU A 127 -15.02 2.57 4.22
N LEU A 128 -14.63 3.78 3.78
CA LEU A 128 -15.26 5.03 4.22
C LEU A 128 -16.73 5.16 3.82
N ARG A 129 -17.16 4.58 2.69
CA ARG A 129 -18.57 4.61 2.26
C ARG A 129 -19.53 4.09 3.33
N ASN A 130 -19.10 3.14 4.16
CA ASN A 130 -19.92 2.56 5.22
C ASN A 130 -20.17 3.55 6.38
N PHE A 131 -19.24 4.48 6.61
CA PHE A 131 -19.43 5.57 7.58
C PHE A 131 -20.33 6.67 6.99
N VAL A 132 -20.16 7.00 5.69
CA VAL A 132 -21.03 7.94 4.97
C VAL A 132 -22.49 7.48 5.03
N GLU A 133 -22.76 6.18 4.78
CA GLU A 133 -24.12 5.59 4.89
C GLU A 133 -24.75 5.77 6.30
N LYS A 134 -23.92 5.95 7.32
CA LYS A 134 -24.37 6.19 8.72
C LYS A 134 -24.38 7.66 9.10
N GLY A 135 -24.18 8.56 8.14
CA GLY A 135 -24.16 10.01 8.40
C GLY A 135 -22.95 10.48 9.22
N ILE A 136 -21.85 9.71 9.22
CA ILE A 136 -20.61 10.04 9.91
C ILE A 136 -19.69 10.77 8.95
N PRO A 137 -19.20 11.98 9.27
CA PRO A 137 -18.22 12.69 8.46
C PRO A 137 -16.94 11.88 8.19
N VAL A 138 -16.47 11.91 6.95
CA VAL A 138 -15.27 11.18 6.53
C VAL A 138 -14.34 12.06 5.69
N LEU A 139 -13.06 11.67 5.63
CA LEU A 139 -12.07 12.19 4.70
C LEU A 139 -11.14 11.06 4.27
N GLY A 140 -11.12 10.77 2.97
CA GLY A 140 -10.13 9.91 2.35
C GLY A 140 -8.89 10.72 1.93
N ILE A 141 -7.72 10.10 2.00
CA ILE A 141 -6.48 10.65 1.43
C ILE A 141 -5.85 9.55 0.56
N ASP A 142 -5.80 9.80 -0.76
CA ASP A 142 -5.22 8.84 -1.70
C ASP A 142 -4.53 9.55 -2.88
N PRO A 143 -3.30 9.17 -3.26
CA PRO A 143 -2.58 9.81 -4.35
C PRO A 143 -3.05 9.37 -5.74
N ALA A 144 -3.64 8.18 -5.87
CA ALA A 144 -3.99 7.58 -7.14
C ALA A 144 -5.22 8.25 -7.77
N PRO A 145 -5.11 8.83 -8.98
CA PRO A 145 -6.18 9.64 -9.56
C PRO A 145 -7.46 8.84 -9.85
N GLY A 146 -7.32 7.61 -10.35
CA GLY A 146 -8.46 6.75 -10.68
C GLY A 146 -9.28 6.36 -9.44
N PRO A 147 -8.68 5.71 -8.44
CA PRO A 147 -9.34 5.38 -7.19
C PRO A 147 -9.94 6.59 -6.46
N ALA A 148 -9.19 7.71 -6.33
CA ALA A 148 -9.70 8.91 -5.68
C ALA A 148 -10.96 9.47 -6.37
N ALA A 149 -10.97 9.51 -7.70
CA ALA A 149 -12.16 9.92 -8.46
C ALA A 149 -13.34 8.96 -8.29
N ALA A 150 -13.09 7.66 -8.15
CA ALA A 150 -14.13 6.69 -7.87
C ALA A 150 -14.70 6.85 -6.46
N ALA A 151 -13.86 7.15 -5.47
CA ALA A 151 -14.28 7.46 -4.10
C ALA A 151 -15.20 8.69 -4.06
N GLU A 152 -14.80 9.78 -4.71
CA GLU A 152 -15.62 11.00 -4.79
C GLU A 152 -16.97 10.74 -5.47
N LYS A 153 -16.97 9.97 -6.59
CA LYS A 153 -18.21 9.56 -7.28
C LYS A 153 -19.12 8.70 -6.39
N ALA A 154 -18.54 7.93 -5.46
CA ALA A 154 -19.27 7.15 -4.46
C ALA A 154 -19.71 7.98 -3.23
N GLY A 155 -19.49 9.29 -3.24
CA GLY A 155 -19.86 10.20 -2.14
C GLY A 155 -18.88 10.24 -0.98
N VAL A 156 -17.65 9.77 -1.17
CA VAL A 156 -16.57 9.81 -0.18
C VAL A 156 -15.65 10.99 -0.49
N PRO A 157 -15.68 12.09 0.31
CA PRO A 157 -14.75 13.20 0.13
C PRO A 157 -13.30 12.68 0.22
N THR A 158 -12.50 12.95 -0.82
CA THR A 158 -11.15 12.41 -0.92
C THR A 158 -10.16 13.49 -1.33
N MET A 159 -9.12 13.67 -0.52
CA MET A 159 -7.98 14.53 -0.85
C MET A 159 -6.97 13.74 -1.68
N ARG A 160 -6.75 14.16 -2.92
CA ARG A 160 -5.76 13.54 -3.80
C ARG A 160 -4.35 14.03 -3.45
N ALA A 161 -3.70 13.32 -2.53
CA ALA A 161 -2.35 13.65 -2.07
C ALA A 161 -1.65 12.42 -1.48
N PHE A 162 -0.31 12.46 -1.48
CA PHE A 162 0.47 11.60 -0.60
C PHE A 162 0.39 12.12 0.84
N PHE A 163 0.18 11.22 1.80
CA PHE A 163 0.28 11.58 3.21
C PHE A 163 1.76 11.55 3.63
N THR A 164 2.37 12.71 3.77
CA THR A 164 3.78 12.87 4.08
C THR A 164 3.98 13.75 5.32
N ARG A 165 5.13 13.60 5.97
CA ARG A 165 5.60 14.54 6.97
C ARG A 165 6.29 15.68 6.23
N GLN A 166 5.68 16.85 6.18
CA GLN A 166 6.34 18.09 5.75
C GLN A 166 7.05 18.76 6.92
#